data_6494daf9434ad22425859bd602e35964
#
_entry.id   6494daf9434ad22425859bd602e35964
#
_cell.length_a   1.000
_cell.length_b   1.000
_cell.length_c   1.000
_cell.angle_alpha   90.00
_cell.angle_beta   90.00
_cell.angle_gamma   90.00
#
_symmetry.space_group_name_H-M   'P 1'
#
loop_
_entity.id
_entity.type
_entity.pdbx_description
1 polymer ?
#
loop_
_entity_poly.entity_id
_entity_poly.type
_entity_poly.pdbx_seq_one_letter_code
_entity_poly.pdbx_strand_id
1 'polypeptide(L)'
;FPKAHAAAYVMSAIRLGWYKIYYPLEFYAAFLTVAPGGFDAEIASRGIPGINAMCDEVRKKGNDATQKEKEMVDTFQLVREMLARGYKFLPVDLFKSDAFAFKPENGKVRMPFSALGGLGDKAAEKIVSVRENETFLSIEDLAMKAGLSKAVIEILRGAGALNGMSETNQLTLF
;
A
#
# COMPACT_ATOMS: atom_id res chain seq x y z
N PHE A 1 2.05 -16.31 34.48
CA PHE A 1 1.18 -16.01 33.34
C PHE A 1 -0.03 -16.95 33.36
N PRO A 2 -1.27 -16.45 33.26
CA PRO A 2 -2.44 -17.32 33.26
C PRO A 2 -2.43 -18.28 32.06
N LYS A 3 -2.55 -19.58 32.34
CA LYS A 3 -2.53 -20.63 31.29
C LYS A 3 -3.60 -20.40 30.21
N ALA A 4 -4.81 -19.94 30.60
CA ALA A 4 -5.88 -19.64 29.66
C ALA A 4 -5.51 -18.51 28.68
N HIS A 5 -4.82 -17.47 29.16
CA HIS A 5 -4.33 -16.38 28.31
C HIS A 5 -3.28 -16.88 27.29
N ALA A 6 -2.29 -17.65 27.75
CA ALA A 6 -1.30 -18.24 26.88
C ALA A 6 -1.94 -19.15 25.82
N ALA A 7 -2.90 -19.98 26.20
CA ALA A 7 -3.64 -20.84 25.26
C ALA A 7 -4.40 -20.05 24.21
N ALA A 8 -5.06 -18.94 24.57
CA ALA A 8 -5.77 -18.07 23.64
C ALA A 8 -4.83 -17.44 22.59
N TYR A 9 -3.65 -16.97 23.01
CA TYR A 9 -2.64 -16.42 22.10
C TYR A 9 -2.08 -17.48 21.14
N VAL A 10 -1.76 -18.67 21.65
CA VAL A 10 -1.28 -19.79 20.83
C VAL A 10 -2.35 -20.19 19.80
N MET A 11 -3.61 -20.31 20.19
CA MET A 11 -4.70 -20.60 19.24
C MET A 11 -4.82 -19.53 18.15
N SER A 12 -4.71 -18.26 18.50
CA SER A 12 -4.74 -17.15 17.54
C SER A 12 -3.54 -17.22 16.59
N ALA A 13 -2.34 -17.48 17.11
CA ALA A 13 -1.12 -17.63 16.30
C ALA A 13 -1.23 -18.79 15.31
N ILE A 14 -1.75 -19.95 15.76
CA ILE A 14 -1.95 -21.12 14.89
C ILE A 14 -2.98 -20.79 13.78
N ARG A 15 -4.08 -20.10 14.09
CA ARG A 15 -5.06 -19.69 13.08
C ARG A 15 -4.44 -18.73 12.05
N LEU A 16 -3.68 -17.73 12.49
CA LEU A 16 -2.96 -16.82 11.58
C LEU A 16 -1.96 -17.57 10.71
N GLY A 17 -1.21 -18.53 11.30
CA GLY A 17 -0.29 -19.41 10.56
C GLY A 17 -1.01 -20.24 9.51
N TRP A 18 -2.21 -20.74 9.82
CA TRP A 18 -3.04 -21.49 8.87
C TRP A 18 -3.45 -20.61 7.68
N TYR A 19 -3.96 -19.39 7.91
CA TYR A 19 -4.26 -18.45 6.83
C TYR A 19 -3.03 -18.12 5.98
N LYS A 20 -1.87 -17.93 6.61
CA LYS A 20 -0.62 -17.65 5.89
C LYS A 20 -0.20 -18.78 4.94
N ILE A 21 -0.58 -20.01 5.23
CA ILE A 21 -0.26 -21.19 4.40
C ILE A 21 -1.31 -21.36 3.30
N TYR A 22 -2.59 -21.34 3.64
CA TYR A 22 -3.67 -21.71 2.73
C TYR A 22 -4.29 -20.52 1.98
N TYR A 23 -4.18 -19.30 2.53
CA TYR A 23 -4.71 -18.06 1.98
C TYR A 23 -3.65 -16.95 2.08
N PRO A 24 -2.47 -17.14 1.47
CA PRO A 24 -1.34 -16.23 1.68
C PRO A 24 -1.59 -14.81 1.21
N LEU A 25 -2.29 -14.61 0.09
CA LEU A 25 -2.57 -13.27 -0.43
C LEU A 25 -3.47 -12.47 0.50
N GLU A 26 -4.52 -13.11 1.01
CA GLU A 26 -5.45 -12.54 1.98
C GLU A 26 -4.74 -12.23 3.30
N PHE A 27 -3.86 -13.14 3.75
CA PHE A 27 -3.05 -12.93 4.94
C PHE A 27 -2.15 -11.71 4.81
N TYR A 28 -1.37 -11.61 3.71
CA TYR A 28 -0.49 -10.45 3.49
C TYR A 28 -1.28 -9.16 3.31
N ALA A 29 -2.38 -9.17 2.56
CA ALA A 29 -3.22 -8.00 2.37
C ALA A 29 -3.81 -7.50 3.70
N ALA A 30 -4.36 -8.39 4.52
CA ALA A 30 -4.91 -8.03 5.82
C ALA A 30 -3.82 -7.50 6.77
N PHE A 31 -2.66 -8.17 6.84
CA PHE A 31 -1.55 -7.72 7.68
C PHE A 31 -1.06 -6.33 7.28
N LEU A 32 -0.81 -6.10 5.99
CA LEU A 32 -0.29 -4.81 5.49
C LEU A 32 -1.30 -3.68 5.67
N THR A 33 -2.59 -3.97 5.64
CA THR A 33 -3.65 -2.98 5.89
C THR A 33 -3.62 -2.44 7.32
N VAL A 34 -3.24 -3.27 8.30
CA VAL A 34 -3.24 -2.90 9.73
C VAL A 34 -1.84 -2.72 10.31
N ALA A 35 -0.80 -2.78 9.48
CA ALA A 35 0.59 -2.72 9.93
C ALA A 35 0.90 -1.37 10.61
N PRO A 36 1.36 -1.36 11.86
CA PRO A 36 1.53 -0.14 12.65
C PRO A 36 2.66 0.77 12.12
N GLY A 37 3.70 0.19 11.53
CA GLY A 37 4.85 0.95 10.99
C GLY A 37 4.59 1.65 9.66
N GLY A 38 3.41 1.45 9.09
CA GLY A 38 3.07 1.95 7.76
C GLY A 38 3.73 1.15 6.65
N PHE A 39 3.54 1.62 5.43
CA PHE A 39 4.07 1.02 4.22
C PHE A 39 4.52 2.12 3.25
N ASP A 40 5.56 1.86 2.50
CA ASP A 40 6.10 2.75 1.48
C ASP A 40 6.20 2.01 0.14
N ALA A 41 5.41 2.47 -0.84
CA ALA A 41 5.33 1.84 -2.15
C ALA A 41 6.65 1.95 -2.92
N GLU A 42 7.42 3.01 -2.72
CA GLU A 42 8.71 3.20 -3.39
C GLU A 42 9.74 2.17 -2.89
N ILE A 43 9.84 1.97 -1.57
CA ILE A 43 10.70 0.93 -0.99
C ILE A 43 10.28 -0.46 -1.50
N ALA A 44 8.97 -0.75 -1.50
CA ALA A 44 8.45 -2.02 -1.98
C ALA A 44 8.75 -2.26 -3.47
N SER A 45 8.69 -1.22 -4.30
CA SER A 45 8.98 -1.30 -5.74
C SER A 45 10.42 -1.66 -6.06
N ARG A 46 11.36 -1.29 -5.17
CA ARG A 46 12.78 -1.65 -5.28
C ARG A 46 13.04 -3.13 -4.94
N GLY A 47 12.02 -3.85 -4.50
CA GLY A 47 12.10 -5.27 -4.16
C GLY A 47 13.00 -5.58 -2.96
N ILE A 48 13.44 -6.85 -2.86
CA ILE A 48 14.26 -7.33 -1.74
C ILE A 48 15.54 -6.48 -1.51
N PRO A 49 16.29 -6.06 -2.54
CA PRO A 49 17.46 -5.20 -2.34
C PRO A 49 17.13 -3.85 -1.68
N GLY A 50 16.05 -3.20 -2.11
CA GLY A 50 15.60 -1.94 -1.51
C GLY A 50 15.17 -2.08 -0.06
N ILE A 51 14.47 -3.17 0.25
CA ILE A 51 14.05 -3.49 1.62
C ILE A 51 15.28 -3.72 2.51
N ASN A 52 16.26 -4.49 2.05
CA ASN A 52 17.48 -4.74 2.81
C ASN A 52 18.25 -3.44 3.08
N ALA A 53 18.39 -2.57 2.07
CA ALA A 53 19.05 -1.27 2.22
C ALA A 53 18.36 -0.43 3.30
N MET A 54 17.04 -0.30 3.27
CA MET A 54 16.27 0.42 4.29
C MET A 54 16.45 -0.19 5.68
N CYS A 55 16.37 -1.51 5.81
CA CYS A 55 16.58 -2.18 7.10
C CYS A 55 17.99 -1.94 7.65
N ASP A 56 19.02 -1.91 6.80
CA ASP A 56 20.40 -1.68 7.21
C ASP A 56 20.62 -0.20 7.61
N GLU A 57 19.97 0.75 6.94
CA GLU A 57 19.99 2.16 7.34
C GLU A 57 19.38 2.36 8.73
N VAL A 58 18.22 1.77 8.99
CA VAL A 58 17.57 1.86 10.31
C VAL A 58 18.43 1.18 11.38
N ARG A 59 19.03 0.03 11.10
CA ARG A 59 19.94 -0.65 12.03
C ARG A 59 21.17 0.19 12.38
N LYS A 60 21.75 0.90 11.39
CA LYS A 60 22.89 1.79 11.62
C LYS A 60 22.57 2.94 12.58
N LYS A 61 21.31 3.41 12.61
CA LYS A 61 20.85 4.41 13.58
C LYS A 61 20.82 3.87 15.02
N GLY A 62 20.72 2.58 15.21
CA GLY A 62 20.70 1.95 16.54
C GLY A 62 19.62 2.54 17.46
N ASN A 63 20.04 3.15 18.56
CA ASN A 63 19.14 3.78 19.53
C ASN A 63 18.46 5.06 19.01
N ASP A 64 19.05 5.72 18.01
CA ASP A 64 18.51 6.95 17.41
C ASP A 64 17.37 6.67 16.40
N ALA A 65 17.15 5.39 16.07
CA ALA A 65 16.02 5.01 15.23
C ALA A 65 14.70 5.26 15.96
N THR A 66 13.79 5.97 15.31
CA THR A 66 12.45 6.24 15.84
C THR A 66 11.63 4.96 15.96
N GLN A 67 10.61 4.97 16.81
CA GLN A 67 9.68 3.84 16.96
C GLN A 67 9.01 3.48 15.63
N LYS A 68 8.62 4.49 14.84
CA LYS A 68 8.01 4.30 13.52
C LYS A 68 8.97 3.60 12.54
N GLU A 69 10.26 3.95 12.54
CA GLU A 69 11.26 3.28 11.69
C GLU A 69 11.45 1.82 12.09
N LYS A 70 11.44 1.50 13.40
CA LYS A 70 11.54 0.14 13.90
C LYS A 70 10.33 -0.70 13.48
N GLU A 71 9.12 -0.17 13.63
CA GLU A 71 7.88 -0.82 13.20
C GLU A 71 7.82 -1.01 11.68
N MET A 72 8.34 -0.04 10.92
CA MET A 72 8.47 -0.17 9.46
C MET A 72 9.41 -1.31 9.08
N VAL A 73 10.54 -1.49 9.80
CA VAL A 73 11.44 -2.65 9.60
C VAL A 73 10.69 -3.96 9.78
N ASP A 74 9.86 -4.07 10.83
CA ASP A 74 9.08 -5.29 11.08
C ASP A 74 8.08 -5.56 9.96
N THR A 75 7.38 -4.52 9.49
CA THR A 75 6.47 -4.60 8.35
C THR A 75 7.21 -5.07 7.08
N PHE A 76 8.36 -4.47 6.79
CA PHE A 76 9.12 -4.81 5.58
C PHE A 76 9.85 -6.15 5.65
N GLN A 77 10.13 -6.70 6.83
CA GLN A 77 10.56 -8.09 6.97
C GLN A 77 9.49 -9.05 6.44
N LEU A 78 8.21 -8.81 6.73
CA LEU A 78 7.11 -9.61 6.19
C LEU A 78 6.93 -9.40 4.68
N VAL A 79 7.09 -8.16 4.19
CA VAL A 79 7.10 -7.87 2.73
C VAL A 79 8.22 -8.66 2.04
N ARG A 80 9.41 -8.67 2.61
CA ARG A 80 10.55 -9.44 2.09
C ARG A 80 10.24 -10.92 2.02
N GLU A 81 9.62 -11.49 3.06
CA GLU A 81 9.18 -12.89 3.04
C GLU A 81 8.14 -13.14 1.94
N MET A 82 7.15 -12.27 1.80
CA MET A 82 6.13 -12.35 0.76
C MET A 82 6.76 -12.40 -0.64
N LEU A 83 7.70 -11.48 -0.91
CA LEU A 83 8.41 -11.43 -2.19
C LEU A 83 9.29 -12.66 -2.40
N ALA A 84 9.98 -13.15 -1.37
CA ALA A 84 10.82 -14.36 -1.44
C ALA A 84 9.99 -15.62 -1.72
N ARG A 85 8.73 -15.67 -1.30
CA ARG A 85 7.77 -16.73 -1.64
C ARG A 85 7.19 -16.59 -3.07
N GLY A 86 7.61 -15.58 -3.82
CA GLY A 86 7.19 -15.34 -5.21
C GLY A 86 5.92 -14.52 -5.37
N TYR A 87 5.29 -14.06 -4.28
CA TYR A 87 4.16 -13.14 -4.36
C TYR A 87 4.64 -11.74 -4.74
N LYS A 88 3.78 -10.97 -5.43
CA LYS A 88 4.14 -9.64 -5.95
C LYS A 88 3.05 -8.63 -5.62
N PHE A 89 3.43 -7.36 -5.62
CA PHE A 89 2.48 -6.27 -5.60
C PHE A 89 1.95 -5.92 -7.00
N LEU A 90 0.72 -5.41 -7.03
CA LEU A 90 0.22 -4.60 -8.13
C LEU A 90 0.35 -3.13 -7.73
N PRO A 91 0.78 -2.25 -8.65
CA PRO A 91 0.90 -0.82 -8.38
C PRO A 91 -0.46 -0.21 -8.01
N VAL A 92 -0.45 1.01 -7.49
CA VAL A 92 -1.68 1.77 -7.29
C VAL A 92 -2.36 1.99 -8.65
N ASP A 93 -3.66 1.79 -8.68
CA ASP A 93 -4.52 1.91 -9.85
C ASP A 93 -5.70 2.82 -9.49
N LEU A 94 -5.95 3.85 -10.30
CA LEU A 94 -6.99 4.85 -10.03
C LEU A 94 -8.38 4.21 -9.84
N PHE A 95 -8.68 3.16 -10.61
CA PHE A 95 -10.02 2.56 -10.67
C PHE A 95 -10.19 1.35 -9.75
N LYS A 96 -9.09 0.74 -9.25
CA LYS A 96 -9.12 -0.52 -8.50
C LYS A 96 -8.63 -0.40 -7.08
N SER A 97 -7.66 0.49 -6.82
CA SER A 97 -7.07 0.63 -5.50
C SER A 97 -8.07 1.15 -4.48
N ASP A 98 -8.01 0.63 -3.27
CA ASP A 98 -8.74 1.15 -2.12
C ASP A 98 -8.01 2.36 -1.53
N ALA A 99 -8.68 3.12 -0.67
CA ALA A 99 -8.04 4.22 0.04
C ALA A 99 -6.91 3.72 0.96
N PHE A 100 -7.17 2.67 1.76
CA PHE A 100 -6.28 2.18 2.80
C PHE A 100 -6.01 0.67 2.74
N ALA A 101 -6.97 -0.11 2.22
CA ALA A 101 -6.88 -1.55 2.26
C ALA A 101 -6.07 -2.13 1.10
N PHE A 102 -5.09 -2.97 1.43
CA PHE A 102 -4.49 -3.87 0.45
C PHE A 102 -5.51 -4.93 0.04
N LYS A 103 -5.54 -5.31 -1.24
CA LYS A 103 -6.52 -6.28 -1.75
C LYS A 103 -5.85 -7.36 -2.59
N PRO A 104 -6.22 -8.65 -2.40
CA PRO A 104 -5.85 -9.71 -3.33
C PRO A 104 -6.47 -9.45 -4.70
N GLU A 105 -5.65 -9.51 -5.75
CA GLU A 105 -6.09 -9.34 -7.14
C GLU A 105 -5.21 -10.16 -8.08
N ASN A 106 -5.80 -11.08 -8.83
CA ASN A 106 -5.11 -11.86 -9.89
C ASN A 106 -3.79 -12.51 -9.41
N GLY A 107 -3.79 -13.15 -8.23
CA GLY A 107 -2.61 -13.81 -7.67
C GLY A 107 -1.53 -12.86 -7.11
N LYS A 108 -1.84 -11.59 -6.94
CA LYS A 108 -0.96 -10.54 -6.42
C LYS A 108 -1.70 -9.71 -5.37
N VAL A 109 -1.01 -8.77 -4.74
CA VAL A 109 -1.57 -7.85 -3.74
C VAL A 109 -1.61 -6.43 -4.33
N ARG A 110 -2.79 -5.86 -4.52
CA ARG A 110 -3.00 -4.46 -4.96
C ARG A 110 -2.67 -3.51 -3.82
N MET A 111 -1.81 -2.53 -4.10
CA MET A 111 -1.50 -1.46 -3.15
C MET A 111 -2.63 -0.43 -3.07
N PRO A 112 -2.98 0.09 -1.88
CA PRO A 112 -3.92 1.18 -1.69
C PRO A 112 -3.29 2.54 -2.01
N PHE A 113 -4.09 3.60 -2.08
CA PHE A 113 -3.60 4.97 -2.25
C PHE A 113 -2.72 5.43 -1.09
N SER A 114 -3.03 5.03 0.15
CA SER A 114 -2.24 5.35 1.35
C SER A 114 -0.80 4.79 1.33
N ALA A 115 -0.51 3.86 0.43
CA ALA A 115 0.84 3.35 0.22
C ALA A 115 1.77 4.35 -0.50
N LEU A 116 1.20 5.41 -1.12
CA LEU A 116 1.95 6.45 -1.80
C LEU A 116 2.38 7.54 -0.81
N GLY A 117 3.68 7.69 -0.63
CA GLY A 117 4.22 8.73 0.24
C GLY A 117 3.74 10.13 -0.17
N GLY A 118 3.28 10.91 0.81
CA GLY A 118 2.78 12.28 0.56
C GLY A 118 1.32 12.37 0.09
N LEU A 119 0.66 11.27 -0.21
CA LEU A 119 -0.76 11.26 -0.49
C LEU A 119 -1.53 11.12 0.83
N GLY A 120 -2.15 12.21 1.30
CA GLY A 120 -2.85 12.22 2.58
C GLY A 120 -4.17 11.43 2.55
N ASP A 121 -4.59 10.94 3.72
CA ASP A 121 -5.77 10.07 3.89
C ASP A 121 -7.04 10.66 3.27
N LYS A 122 -7.28 11.97 3.47
CA LYS A 122 -8.45 12.67 2.89
C LYS A 122 -8.45 12.65 1.35
N ALA A 123 -7.27 12.71 0.72
CA ALA A 123 -7.18 12.63 -0.73
C ALA A 123 -7.47 11.20 -1.21
N ALA A 124 -6.96 10.19 -0.52
CA ALA A 124 -7.25 8.79 -0.80
C ALA A 124 -8.76 8.48 -0.72
N GLU A 125 -9.41 8.89 0.36
CA GLU A 125 -10.86 8.72 0.56
C GLU A 125 -11.67 9.44 -0.53
N LYS A 126 -11.30 10.67 -0.88
CA LYS A 126 -12.01 11.44 -1.91
C LYS A 126 -11.90 10.81 -3.29
N ILE A 127 -10.71 10.32 -3.67
CA ILE A 127 -10.53 9.62 -4.95
C ILE A 127 -11.49 8.43 -5.03
N VAL A 128 -11.53 7.61 -4.00
CA VAL A 128 -12.39 6.42 -3.96
C VAL A 128 -13.87 6.81 -3.99
N SER A 129 -14.30 7.77 -3.14
CA SER A 129 -15.68 8.22 -3.07
C SER A 129 -16.18 8.83 -4.40
N VAL A 130 -15.36 9.65 -5.04
CA VAL A 130 -15.77 10.27 -6.32
C VAL A 130 -15.82 9.22 -7.42
N ARG A 131 -14.85 8.29 -7.46
CA ARG A 131 -14.83 7.18 -8.42
C ARG A 131 -16.07 6.29 -8.36
N GLU A 132 -16.63 6.08 -7.19
CA GLU A 132 -17.82 5.24 -7.01
C GLU A 132 -19.09 5.91 -7.52
N ASN A 133 -19.12 7.26 -7.61
CA ASN A 133 -20.29 8.04 -7.96
C ASN A 133 -20.19 8.71 -9.32
N GLU A 134 -18.97 8.89 -9.85
CA GLU A 134 -18.71 9.66 -11.07
C GLU A 134 -17.65 8.98 -11.96
N THR A 135 -17.64 9.33 -13.24
CA THR A 135 -16.59 8.96 -14.18
C THR A 135 -15.60 10.09 -14.37
N PHE A 136 -14.33 9.78 -14.62
CA PHE A 136 -13.28 10.76 -14.93
C PHE A 136 -12.97 10.71 -16.42
N LEU A 137 -13.06 11.87 -17.09
CA LEU A 137 -12.75 12.00 -18.52
C LEU A 137 -11.28 12.40 -18.74
N SER A 138 -10.67 13.08 -17.76
CA SER A 138 -9.29 13.55 -17.81
C SER A 138 -8.70 13.71 -16.41
N ILE A 139 -7.39 13.99 -16.36
CA ILE A 139 -6.69 14.32 -15.11
C ILE A 139 -7.21 15.62 -14.50
N GLU A 140 -7.52 16.61 -15.33
CA GLU A 140 -8.13 17.88 -14.89
C GLU A 140 -9.51 17.65 -14.26
N ASP A 141 -10.35 16.80 -14.87
CA ASP A 141 -11.66 16.43 -14.37
C ASP A 141 -11.57 15.69 -13.03
N LEU A 142 -10.65 14.74 -12.91
CA LEU A 142 -10.33 14.06 -11.64
C LEU A 142 -9.92 15.07 -10.56
N ALA A 143 -8.98 15.98 -10.89
CA ALA A 143 -8.49 16.97 -9.95
C ALA A 143 -9.61 17.88 -9.42
N MET A 144 -10.51 18.31 -10.32
CA MET A 144 -11.66 19.15 -9.98
C MET A 144 -12.66 18.39 -9.12
N LYS A 145 -13.11 17.22 -9.53
CA LYS A 145 -14.15 16.43 -8.86
C LYS A 145 -13.70 15.93 -7.48
N ALA A 146 -12.50 15.42 -7.38
CA ALA A 146 -11.94 14.95 -6.11
C ALA A 146 -11.28 16.06 -5.28
N GLY A 147 -11.19 17.30 -5.79
CA GLY A 147 -10.57 18.42 -5.09
C GLY A 147 -9.09 18.18 -4.77
N LEU A 148 -8.35 17.59 -5.72
CA LEU A 148 -6.96 17.23 -5.52
C LEU A 148 -6.02 18.41 -5.82
N SER A 149 -4.98 18.54 -4.99
CA SER A 149 -3.91 19.50 -5.25
C SER A 149 -3.00 19.04 -6.39
N LYS A 150 -2.28 19.98 -7.00
CA LYS A 150 -1.25 19.66 -8.00
C LYS A 150 -0.21 18.66 -7.48
N ALA A 151 0.20 18.77 -6.21
CA ALA A 151 1.13 17.85 -5.59
C ALA A 151 0.61 16.40 -5.56
N VAL A 152 -0.68 16.20 -5.24
CA VAL A 152 -1.31 14.87 -5.24
C VAL A 152 -1.38 14.31 -6.67
N ILE A 153 -1.71 15.14 -7.67
CA ILE A 153 -1.71 14.72 -9.08
C ILE A 153 -0.30 14.26 -9.51
N GLU A 154 0.76 14.98 -9.13
CA GLU A 154 2.13 14.57 -9.44
C GLU A 154 2.54 13.26 -8.75
N ILE A 155 2.10 13.03 -7.51
CA ILE A 155 2.32 11.74 -6.82
C ILE A 155 1.62 10.60 -7.58
N LEU A 156 0.37 10.77 -7.98
CA LEU A 156 -0.38 9.78 -8.75
C LEU A 156 0.24 9.54 -10.12
N ARG A 157 0.75 10.60 -10.77
CA ARG A 157 1.46 10.52 -12.05
C ARG A 157 2.77 9.75 -11.90
N GLY A 158 3.57 10.08 -10.90
CA GLY A 158 4.83 9.39 -10.59
C GLY A 158 4.64 7.90 -10.28
N ALA A 159 3.51 7.55 -9.65
CA ALA A 159 3.13 6.16 -9.39
C ALA A 159 2.56 5.44 -10.63
N GLY A 160 2.35 6.12 -11.75
CA GLY A 160 1.75 5.56 -12.96
C GLY A 160 0.24 5.35 -12.88
N ALA A 161 -0.41 5.81 -11.81
CA ALA A 161 -1.85 5.62 -11.59
C ALA A 161 -2.74 6.37 -12.60
N LEU A 162 -2.18 7.38 -13.28
CA LEU A 162 -2.87 8.20 -14.28
C LEU A 162 -2.49 7.82 -15.73
N ASN A 163 -1.75 6.74 -15.93
CA ASN A 163 -1.33 6.32 -17.26
C ASN A 163 -2.54 6.02 -18.16
N GLY A 164 -2.51 6.60 -19.37
CA GLY A 164 -3.59 6.44 -20.34
C GLY A 164 -4.73 7.43 -20.22
N MET A 165 -4.71 8.33 -19.21
CA MET A 165 -5.67 9.43 -19.11
C MET A 165 -5.21 10.67 -19.91
N SER A 166 -6.15 11.36 -20.54
CA SER A 166 -5.92 12.67 -21.16
C SER A 166 -5.65 13.73 -20.08
N GLU A 167 -4.84 14.75 -20.40
CA GLU A 167 -4.60 15.86 -19.46
C GLU A 167 -5.87 16.70 -19.25
N THR A 168 -6.57 17.03 -20.32
CA THR A 168 -7.74 17.91 -20.32
C THR A 168 -8.92 17.27 -21.01
N ASN A 169 -10.12 17.79 -20.78
CA ASN A 169 -11.36 17.39 -21.48
C ASN A 169 -11.44 17.92 -22.91
N GLN A 170 -10.49 18.73 -23.37
CA GLN A 170 -10.49 19.26 -24.72
C GLN A 170 -10.09 18.12 -25.69
N LEU A 171 -11.00 17.79 -26.61
CA LEU A 171 -10.67 17.03 -27.79
C LEU A 171 -9.69 17.86 -28.62
N THR A 172 -8.42 17.47 -28.66
CA THR A 172 -7.47 18.01 -29.62
C THR A 172 -7.92 17.54 -31.00
N LEU A 173 -8.44 18.45 -31.79
CA LEU A 173 -8.88 18.26 -33.19
C LEU A 173 -7.67 18.26 -34.13
N PHE A 174 -6.56 17.55 -33.77
CA PHE A 174 -5.43 17.33 -34.69
C PHE A 174 -4.76 15.99 -34.41
#